data_c2fa2e758d1af06a71f7445850a30ceb
#
_entry.id   c2fa2e758d1af06a71f7445850a30ceb
#
_cell.length_a   1.000
_cell.length_b   1.000
_cell.length_c   1.000
_cell.angle_alpha   90.00
_cell.angle_beta   90.00
_cell.angle_gamma   90.00
#
_symmetry.space_group_name_H-M   'P 1'
#
loop_
_entity.id
_entity.type
_entity.pdbx_description
1 polymer ?
#
loop_
_entity_poly.entity_id
_entity_poly.type
_entity_poly.pdbx_seq_one_letter_code
_entity_poly.pdbx_strand_id
1 'polypeptide(L)'
;MKEQIWDSGYGYGPLAGKTTPEIVRYKVKLAVPMAAFAVFYCVTFALIENWNRLHYTVIHTAVDDRIPFCELFIIPYLLWFVYCFGFTFYLFLQDEKSYHEVGTFLTIGMTVFLAVSVFFPNILFLRPETMPRDNILTYLCERLYAIDTPTNVTPSIHVYNSLCVMIAVWKTDAALVRSRLSKILMTIMGFLIILSTMFLKQHSFSDVIIATEIGRASCRERV
;
A
#
# COMPACT_ATOMS: atom_id res chain seq x y z
N MET A 1 40.24 -3.96 8.90
CA MET A 1 39.16 -3.31 9.68
C MET A 1 38.01 -2.92 8.75
N LYS A 2 37.58 -3.84 7.85
CA LYS A 2 36.41 -3.67 6.93
C LYS A 2 35.49 -4.89 6.90
N GLU A 3 35.71 -5.91 7.74
CA GLU A 3 34.96 -7.18 7.70
C GLU A 3 33.95 -7.37 8.83
N GLN A 4 33.83 -6.45 9.80
CA GLN A 4 33.02 -6.67 11.01
C GLN A 4 31.64 -6.01 11.01
N ILE A 5 31.18 -5.35 9.94
CA ILE A 5 29.87 -4.69 9.92
C ILE A 5 28.74 -5.62 9.45
N TRP A 6 29.07 -6.79 8.88
CA TRP A 6 28.11 -7.67 8.22
C TRP A 6 27.84 -9.01 8.93
N ASP A 7 28.41 -9.22 10.10
CA ASP A 7 28.31 -10.49 10.86
C ASP A 7 27.25 -10.47 11.97
N SER A 8 26.17 -9.72 11.77
CA SER A 8 24.99 -9.82 12.62
C SER A 8 24.01 -10.82 12.02
N GLY A 9 24.17 -12.07 12.37
CA GLY A 9 23.26 -13.24 12.38
C GLY A 9 21.95 -13.28 11.56
N TYR A 10 21.82 -12.52 10.48
CA TYR A 10 20.63 -12.40 9.66
C TYR A 10 20.85 -12.91 8.25
N GLY A 11 20.22 -14.00 7.91
CA GLY A 11 19.66 -14.40 6.62
C GLY A 11 20.48 -14.26 5.33
N TYR A 12 21.82 -14.07 5.38
CA TYR A 12 22.66 -13.93 4.21
C TYR A 12 23.13 -15.28 3.61
N GLY A 13 22.40 -16.37 3.89
CA GLY A 13 22.73 -17.67 3.32
C GLY A 13 23.10 -17.63 1.82
N PRO A 14 22.30 -16.94 0.96
CA PRO A 14 22.61 -16.84 -0.47
C PRO A 14 23.77 -15.90 -0.83
N LEU A 15 24.18 -15.00 0.08
CA LEU A 15 25.17 -13.94 -0.18
C LEU A 15 26.53 -14.20 0.50
N ALA A 16 26.60 -15.19 1.40
CA ALA A 16 27.84 -15.53 2.08
C ALA A 16 28.93 -15.90 1.06
N GLY A 17 30.10 -15.26 1.17
CA GLY A 17 31.25 -15.50 0.31
C GLY A 17 31.18 -14.89 -1.10
N LYS A 18 30.13 -14.14 -1.45
CA LYS A 18 30.03 -13.48 -2.75
C LYS A 18 30.78 -12.14 -2.79
N THR A 19 31.32 -11.84 -3.97
CA THR A 19 31.91 -10.52 -4.26
C THR A 19 30.82 -9.44 -4.41
N THR A 20 31.16 -8.16 -4.26
CA THR A 20 30.24 -7.04 -4.43
C THR A 20 29.46 -7.09 -5.77
N PRO A 21 30.10 -7.33 -6.94
CA PRO A 21 29.36 -7.43 -8.21
C PRO A 21 28.37 -8.61 -8.25
N GLU A 22 28.69 -9.73 -7.62
CA GLU A 22 27.78 -10.89 -7.54
C GLU A 22 26.56 -10.59 -6.65
N ILE A 23 26.78 -9.88 -5.54
CA ILE A 23 25.70 -9.42 -4.66
C ILE A 23 24.77 -8.47 -5.42
N VAL A 24 25.32 -7.48 -6.13
CA VAL A 24 24.53 -6.53 -6.93
C VAL A 24 23.73 -7.28 -7.99
N ARG A 25 24.36 -8.17 -8.76
CA ARG A 25 23.65 -8.96 -9.78
C ARG A 25 22.54 -9.81 -9.21
N TYR A 26 22.75 -10.39 -8.03
CA TYR A 26 21.73 -11.17 -7.33
C TYR A 26 20.55 -10.28 -6.90
N LYS A 27 20.82 -9.14 -6.25
CA LYS A 27 19.78 -8.20 -5.82
C LYS A 27 19.01 -7.61 -7.00
N VAL A 28 19.68 -7.32 -8.11
CA VAL A 28 18.98 -6.88 -9.33
C VAL A 28 18.01 -7.96 -9.83
N LYS A 29 18.44 -9.23 -9.89
CA LYS A 29 17.55 -10.34 -10.29
C LYS A 29 16.36 -10.49 -9.34
N LEU A 30 16.58 -10.29 -8.04
CA LEU A 30 15.52 -10.33 -7.03
C LEU A 30 14.51 -9.20 -7.20
N ALA A 31 14.96 -7.99 -7.60
CA ALA A 31 14.10 -6.82 -7.79
C ALA A 31 13.28 -6.86 -9.08
N VAL A 32 13.80 -7.50 -10.15
CA VAL A 32 13.21 -7.47 -11.50
C VAL A 32 11.72 -7.86 -11.55
N PRO A 33 11.25 -8.95 -10.93
CA PRO A 33 9.84 -9.33 -11.00
C PRO A 33 8.90 -8.26 -10.43
N MET A 34 9.28 -7.70 -9.27
CA MET A 34 8.48 -6.65 -8.60
C MET A 34 8.52 -5.34 -9.41
N ALA A 35 9.69 -4.96 -9.93
CA ALA A 35 9.83 -3.76 -10.75
C ALA A 35 9.04 -3.90 -12.08
N ALA A 36 9.12 -5.06 -12.73
CA ALA A 36 8.34 -5.34 -13.94
C ALA A 36 6.84 -5.27 -13.66
N PHE A 37 6.39 -5.86 -12.55
CA PHE A 37 4.98 -5.76 -12.14
C PHE A 37 4.57 -4.31 -11.83
N ALA A 38 5.41 -3.54 -11.16
CA ALA A 38 5.12 -2.14 -10.87
C ALA A 38 4.95 -1.31 -12.16
N VAL A 39 5.81 -1.52 -13.15
CA VAL A 39 5.67 -0.87 -14.48
C VAL A 39 4.38 -1.32 -15.15
N PHE A 40 4.11 -2.63 -15.19
CA PHE A 40 2.86 -3.16 -15.75
C PHE A 40 1.63 -2.54 -15.07
N TYR A 41 1.63 -2.49 -13.74
CA TYR A 41 0.54 -1.90 -12.95
C TYR A 41 0.33 -0.42 -13.31
N CYS A 42 1.39 0.39 -13.27
CA CYS A 42 1.30 1.83 -13.57
C CYS A 42 0.79 2.09 -14.99
N VAL A 43 1.29 1.37 -15.99
CA VAL A 43 0.84 1.50 -17.37
C VAL A 43 -0.63 1.09 -17.51
N THR A 44 -1.01 -0.06 -16.96
CA THR A 44 -2.39 -0.57 -17.05
C THR A 44 -3.36 0.36 -16.31
N PHE A 45 -3.00 0.84 -15.12
CA PHE A 45 -3.82 1.79 -14.37
C PHE A 45 -3.98 3.12 -15.14
N ALA A 46 -2.91 3.66 -15.68
CA ALA A 46 -2.98 4.87 -16.50
C ALA A 46 -3.90 4.69 -17.74
N LEU A 47 -3.88 3.52 -18.39
CA LEU A 47 -4.79 3.21 -19.48
C LEU A 47 -6.24 3.12 -19.02
N ILE A 48 -6.50 2.52 -17.85
CA ILE A 48 -7.84 2.41 -17.25
C ILE A 48 -8.39 3.80 -16.90
N GLU A 49 -7.59 4.67 -16.28
CA GLU A 49 -8.01 6.03 -15.91
C GLU A 49 -8.30 6.92 -17.11
N ASN A 50 -7.57 6.74 -18.22
CA ASN A 50 -7.81 7.46 -19.46
C ASN A 50 -8.86 6.80 -20.37
N TRP A 51 -9.46 5.70 -19.94
CA TRP A 51 -10.47 5.02 -20.71
C TRP A 51 -11.83 5.70 -20.55
N ASN A 52 -12.31 6.39 -21.58
CA ASN A 52 -13.63 7.00 -21.60
C ASN A 52 -14.74 5.96 -21.41
N ARG A 53 -15.32 5.91 -20.23
CA ARG A 53 -16.41 5.00 -19.89
C ARG A 53 -17.74 5.75 -19.85
N LEU A 54 -18.77 5.14 -20.42
CA LEU A 54 -20.11 5.74 -20.48
C LEU A 54 -20.85 5.64 -19.14
N HIS A 55 -20.51 4.66 -18.30
CA HIS A 55 -21.19 4.38 -17.04
C HIS A 55 -20.21 4.02 -15.92
N TYR A 56 -20.43 4.61 -14.75
CA TYR A 56 -19.76 4.27 -13.51
C TYR A 56 -20.81 3.91 -12.45
N THR A 57 -20.53 2.89 -11.67
CA THR A 57 -21.32 2.58 -10.47
C THR A 57 -20.91 3.52 -9.35
N VAL A 58 -21.88 4.25 -8.78
CA VAL A 58 -21.61 5.12 -7.64
C VAL A 58 -21.44 4.27 -6.39
N ILE A 59 -20.32 4.46 -5.71
CA ILE A 59 -20.03 3.79 -4.43
C ILE A 59 -20.41 4.76 -3.31
N HIS A 60 -21.36 4.32 -2.46
CA HIS A 60 -21.84 5.11 -1.33
C HIS A 60 -22.54 4.21 -0.30
N THR A 61 -22.34 4.49 0.96
CA THR A 61 -23.04 3.85 2.08
C THR A 61 -23.54 4.88 3.09
N ALA A 62 -24.59 4.57 3.84
CA ALA A 62 -25.10 5.47 4.89
C ALA A 62 -24.07 5.74 6.03
N VAL A 63 -23.02 4.92 6.12
CA VAL A 63 -21.90 5.14 7.06
C VAL A 63 -21.02 6.30 6.58
N ASP A 64 -20.85 6.47 5.27
CA ASP A 64 -20.01 7.51 4.68
C ASP A 64 -20.51 8.93 5.02
N ASP A 65 -21.82 9.08 5.16
CA ASP A 65 -22.45 10.37 5.53
C ASP A 65 -22.17 10.76 6.98
N ARG A 66 -21.89 9.78 7.84
CA ARG A 66 -21.60 9.99 9.26
C ARG A 66 -20.12 10.26 9.54
N ILE A 67 -19.24 9.89 8.62
CA ILE A 67 -17.79 10.13 8.75
C ILE A 67 -17.51 11.59 8.34
N PRO A 68 -17.03 12.47 9.24
CA PRO A 68 -16.71 13.85 8.85
C PRO A 68 -15.43 13.92 8.02
N PHE A 69 -15.31 14.96 7.18
CA PHE A 69 -14.01 15.30 6.57
C PHE A 69 -13.05 15.85 7.64
N CYS A 70 -11.81 15.38 7.61
CA CYS A 70 -10.78 15.85 8.53
C CYS A 70 -9.41 15.91 7.83
N GLU A 71 -8.94 17.12 7.55
CA GLU A 71 -7.69 17.38 6.82
C GLU A 71 -6.43 16.89 7.54
N LEU A 72 -6.47 16.70 8.87
CA LEU A 72 -5.32 16.16 9.64
C LEU A 72 -4.91 14.77 9.15
N PHE A 73 -5.85 14.02 8.62
CA PHE A 73 -5.60 12.69 8.07
C PHE A 73 -4.81 12.68 6.76
N ILE A 74 -4.51 13.86 6.15
CA ILE A 74 -3.60 13.94 5.00
C ILE A 74 -2.19 13.45 5.37
N ILE A 75 -1.78 13.62 6.64
CA ILE A 75 -0.45 13.20 7.11
C ILE A 75 -0.29 11.67 7.03
N PRO A 76 -1.11 10.85 7.72
CA PRO A 76 -1.00 9.40 7.59
C PRO A 76 -1.30 8.91 6.17
N TYR A 77 -2.16 9.58 5.40
CA TYR A 77 -2.42 9.24 4.01
C TYR A 77 -1.15 9.34 3.14
N LEU A 78 -0.42 10.44 3.21
CA LEU A 78 0.83 10.63 2.47
C LEU A 78 1.95 9.70 2.98
N LEU A 79 1.95 9.38 4.28
CA LEU A 79 2.90 8.43 4.85
C LEU A 79 2.69 6.99 4.36
N TRP A 80 1.55 6.67 3.74
CA TRP A 80 1.30 5.36 3.13
C TRP A 80 2.39 4.95 2.14
N PHE A 81 2.89 5.88 1.33
CA PHE A 81 3.97 5.59 0.40
C PHE A 81 5.24 5.10 1.13
N VAL A 82 5.65 5.83 2.16
CA VAL A 82 6.83 5.45 2.98
C VAL A 82 6.54 4.15 3.73
N TYR A 83 5.34 3.98 4.24
CA TYR A 83 4.92 2.80 4.98
C TYR A 83 4.97 1.53 4.11
N CYS A 84 4.37 1.54 2.94
CA CYS A 84 4.32 0.37 2.06
C CYS A 84 5.63 0.15 1.29
N PHE A 85 6.10 1.17 0.57
CA PHE A 85 7.30 1.02 -0.26
C PHE A 85 8.57 1.00 0.58
N GLY A 86 8.66 1.83 1.62
CA GLY A 86 9.81 1.87 2.51
C GLY A 86 9.99 0.56 3.27
N PHE A 87 8.91 -0.02 3.80
CA PHE A 87 8.98 -1.31 4.47
C PHE A 87 9.30 -2.46 3.51
N THR A 88 8.69 -2.50 2.32
CA THR A 88 8.99 -3.50 1.29
C THR A 88 10.45 -3.40 0.84
N PHE A 89 10.97 -2.18 0.64
CA PHE A 89 12.37 -1.96 0.29
C PHE A 89 13.32 -2.37 1.43
N TYR A 90 12.95 -2.11 2.67
CA TYR A 90 13.70 -2.58 3.83
C TYR A 90 13.78 -4.12 3.86
N LEU A 91 12.67 -4.83 3.62
CA LEU A 91 12.67 -6.29 3.52
C LEU A 91 13.52 -6.80 2.35
N PHE A 92 13.46 -6.13 1.20
CA PHE A 92 14.33 -6.43 0.05
C PHE A 92 15.81 -6.43 0.42
N LEU A 93 16.21 -5.52 1.32
CA LEU A 93 17.60 -5.45 1.78
C LEU A 93 17.93 -6.50 2.83
N GLN A 94 17.02 -6.80 3.75
CA GLN A 94 17.28 -7.51 5.00
C GLN A 94 16.68 -8.92 5.09
N ASP A 95 15.52 -9.16 4.48
CA ASP A 95 14.76 -10.40 4.63
C ASP A 95 14.10 -10.79 3.31
N GLU A 96 14.82 -11.57 2.52
CA GLU A 96 14.36 -12.00 1.19
C GLU A 96 13.08 -12.81 1.24
N LYS A 97 12.93 -13.68 2.24
CA LYS A 97 11.70 -14.49 2.39
C LYS A 97 10.49 -13.59 2.58
N SER A 98 10.55 -12.70 3.56
CA SER A 98 9.46 -11.76 3.82
C SER A 98 9.24 -10.78 2.66
N TYR A 99 10.31 -10.40 1.94
CA TYR A 99 10.17 -9.61 0.71
C TYR A 99 9.35 -10.33 -0.37
N HIS A 100 9.60 -11.61 -0.62
CA HIS A 100 8.83 -12.40 -1.57
C HIS A 100 7.37 -12.57 -1.12
N GLU A 101 7.14 -12.83 0.17
CA GLU A 101 5.79 -12.96 0.72
C GLU A 101 4.99 -11.67 0.56
N VAL A 102 5.57 -10.53 0.97
CA VAL A 102 4.95 -9.20 0.80
C VAL A 102 4.74 -8.87 -0.67
N GLY A 103 5.76 -9.08 -1.50
CA GLY A 103 5.69 -8.79 -2.93
C GLY A 103 4.58 -9.56 -3.64
N THR A 104 4.44 -10.85 -3.32
CA THR A 104 3.36 -11.67 -3.89
C THR A 104 2.00 -11.21 -3.38
N PHE A 105 1.89 -10.85 -2.09
CA PHE A 105 0.65 -10.35 -1.53
C PHE A 105 0.23 -9.03 -2.20
N LEU A 106 1.14 -8.07 -2.33
CA LEU A 106 0.91 -6.81 -3.04
C LEU A 106 0.48 -7.06 -4.50
N THR A 107 1.18 -7.96 -5.21
CA THR A 107 0.86 -8.30 -6.60
C THR A 107 -0.56 -8.84 -6.75
N ILE A 108 -1.01 -9.73 -5.87
CA ILE A 108 -2.37 -10.27 -5.89
C ILE A 108 -3.40 -9.14 -5.72
N GLY A 109 -3.28 -8.32 -4.69
CA GLY A 109 -4.27 -7.26 -4.43
C GLY A 109 -4.32 -6.20 -5.51
N MET A 110 -3.16 -5.78 -6.00
CA MET A 110 -3.10 -4.82 -7.10
C MET A 110 -3.62 -5.39 -8.42
N THR A 111 -3.45 -6.70 -8.66
CA THR A 111 -4.05 -7.38 -9.82
C THR A 111 -5.58 -7.46 -9.69
N VAL A 112 -6.10 -7.80 -8.49
CA VAL A 112 -7.54 -7.78 -8.21
C VAL A 112 -8.11 -6.38 -8.39
N PHE A 113 -7.42 -5.34 -7.91
CA PHE A 113 -7.83 -3.96 -8.12
C PHE A 113 -7.94 -3.62 -9.61
N LEU A 114 -6.92 -3.93 -10.43
CA LEU A 114 -6.97 -3.69 -11.87
C LEU A 114 -8.13 -4.44 -12.53
N ALA A 115 -8.35 -5.71 -12.17
CA ALA A 115 -9.45 -6.51 -12.70
C ALA A 115 -10.81 -5.88 -12.35
N VAL A 116 -11.02 -5.50 -11.08
CA VAL A 116 -12.25 -4.81 -10.66
C VAL A 116 -12.42 -3.50 -11.40
N SER A 117 -11.37 -2.69 -11.55
CA SER A 117 -11.42 -1.41 -12.28
C SER A 117 -11.79 -1.60 -13.76
N VAL A 118 -11.42 -2.72 -14.39
CA VAL A 118 -11.82 -3.04 -15.76
C VAL A 118 -13.28 -3.48 -15.86
N PHE A 119 -13.72 -4.42 -15.01
CA PHE A 119 -15.03 -5.07 -15.12
C PHE A 119 -16.13 -4.36 -14.33
N PHE A 120 -15.76 -3.58 -13.33
CA PHE A 120 -16.68 -2.86 -12.46
C PHE A 120 -16.21 -1.41 -12.26
N PRO A 121 -16.31 -0.56 -13.32
CA PRO A 121 -15.94 0.85 -13.20
C PRO A 121 -16.82 1.53 -12.14
N ASN A 122 -16.20 2.23 -11.24
CA ASN A 122 -16.86 2.81 -10.08
C ASN A 122 -16.35 4.21 -9.79
N ILE A 123 -17.19 5.03 -9.11
CA ILE A 123 -16.91 6.42 -8.82
C ILE A 123 -17.46 6.80 -7.43
N LEU A 124 -16.82 7.76 -6.80
CA LEU A 124 -17.15 8.26 -5.46
C LEU A 124 -17.47 9.76 -5.49
N PHE A 125 -18.57 10.17 -4.84
CA PHE A 125 -18.99 11.57 -4.71
C PHE A 125 -19.05 12.00 -3.24
N LEU A 126 -17.99 11.76 -2.47
CA LEU A 126 -17.93 12.09 -1.04
C LEU A 126 -17.07 13.34 -0.76
N ARG A 127 -16.25 13.77 -1.71
CA ARG A 127 -15.35 14.90 -1.53
C ARG A 127 -16.13 16.17 -1.30
N PRO A 128 -15.73 17.04 -0.34
CA PRO A 128 -16.38 18.33 -0.13
C PRO A 128 -16.21 19.21 -1.37
N GLU A 129 -17.27 19.93 -1.76
CA GLU A 129 -17.22 20.89 -2.89
C GLU A 129 -16.30 22.07 -2.59
N THR A 130 -16.24 22.47 -1.32
CA THR A 130 -15.35 23.54 -0.83
C THR A 130 -14.66 23.07 0.45
N MET A 131 -13.40 23.42 0.62
CA MET A 131 -12.68 23.06 1.84
C MET A 131 -13.24 23.83 3.04
N PRO A 132 -13.48 23.15 4.19
CA PRO A 132 -14.11 23.77 5.36
C PRO A 132 -13.19 24.78 6.07
N ARG A 133 -11.91 24.77 5.77
CA ARG A 133 -10.87 25.64 6.35
C ARG A 133 -9.84 26.00 5.29
N ASP A 134 -9.16 27.14 5.50
CA ASP A 134 -8.04 27.58 4.66
C ASP A 134 -6.73 27.42 5.45
N ASN A 135 -6.01 26.34 5.20
CA ASN A 135 -4.72 26.02 5.82
C ASN A 135 -3.86 25.10 4.93
N ILE A 136 -2.62 24.90 5.32
CA ILE A 136 -1.66 24.09 4.54
C ILE A 136 -2.15 22.63 4.34
N LEU A 137 -2.89 22.04 5.28
CA LEU A 137 -3.36 20.67 5.18
C LEU A 137 -4.52 20.55 4.19
N THR A 138 -5.46 21.52 4.20
CA THR A 138 -6.53 21.58 3.19
C THR A 138 -5.98 21.86 1.81
N TYR A 139 -4.96 22.70 1.66
CA TYR A 139 -4.24 22.87 0.41
C TYR A 139 -3.64 21.55 -0.09
N LEU A 140 -3.02 20.75 0.78
CA LEU A 140 -2.50 19.43 0.42
C LEU A 140 -3.63 18.47 0.01
N CYS A 141 -4.80 18.54 0.66
CA CYS A 141 -5.97 17.75 0.26
C CYS A 141 -6.48 18.14 -1.14
N GLU A 142 -6.53 19.44 -1.47
CA GLU A 142 -6.87 19.91 -2.81
C GLU A 142 -5.89 19.42 -3.87
N ARG A 143 -4.60 19.49 -3.58
CA ARG A 143 -3.55 18.94 -4.47
C ARG A 143 -3.70 17.43 -4.64
N LEU A 144 -4.00 16.69 -3.57
CA LEU A 144 -4.30 15.27 -3.65
C LEU A 144 -5.50 15.02 -4.57
N TYR A 145 -6.61 15.73 -4.38
CA TYR A 145 -7.82 15.55 -5.19
C TYR A 145 -7.64 15.90 -6.67
N ALA A 146 -6.69 16.79 -6.97
CA ALA A 146 -6.37 17.16 -8.35
C ALA A 146 -5.54 16.07 -9.07
N ILE A 147 -4.81 15.23 -8.32
CA ILE A 147 -3.93 14.17 -8.87
C ILE A 147 -4.67 12.82 -8.86
N ASP A 148 -5.35 12.51 -7.76
CA ASP A 148 -6.04 11.25 -7.53
C ASP A 148 -7.52 11.42 -7.88
N THR A 149 -7.95 10.79 -8.95
CA THR A 149 -9.34 10.89 -9.46
C THR A 149 -10.32 10.20 -8.51
N PRO A 150 -11.62 10.57 -8.49
CA PRO A 150 -12.61 9.87 -7.69
C PRO A 150 -13.12 8.59 -8.35
N THR A 151 -12.46 8.11 -9.41
CA THR A 151 -12.85 6.92 -10.18
C THR A 151 -12.04 5.69 -9.75
N ASN A 152 -12.58 4.51 -10.00
CA ASN A 152 -11.94 3.22 -9.72
C ASN A 152 -11.42 3.11 -8.27
N VAL A 153 -12.25 3.49 -7.30
CA VAL A 153 -11.88 3.53 -5.90
C VAL A 153 -12.00 2.16 -5.19
N THR A 154 -12.79 1.23 -5.74
CA THR A 154 -13.02 -0.11 -5.15
C THR A 154 -12.23 -1.19 -5.89
N PRO A 155 -11.56 -2.11 -5.15
CA PRO A 155 -11.25 -2.10 -3.70
C PRO A 155 -10.13 -1.11 -3.37
N SER A 156 -10.09 -0.61 -2.13
CA SER A 156 -9.03 0.31 -1.72
C SER A 156 -7.65 -0.34 -1.68
N ILE A 157 -6.75 0.07 -2.57
CA ILE A 157 -5.34 -0.37 -2.53
C ILE A 157 -4.60 0.13 -1.28
N HIS A 158 -4.97 1.31 -0.77
CA HIS A 158 -4.41 1.85 0.47
C HIS A 158 -4.70 0.93 1.66
N VAL A 159 -5.93 0.45 1.77
CA VAL A 159 -6.35 -0.48 2.82
C VAL A 159 -5.66 -1.83 2.65
N TYR A 160 -5.76 -2.42 1.45
CA TYR A 160 -5.20 -3.73 1.18
C TYR A 160 -3.68 -3.78 1.43
N ASN A 161 -2.93 -2.82 0.88
CA ASN A 161 -1.48 -2.78 1.03
C ASN A 161 -1.06 -2.49 2.48
N SER A 162 -1.83 -1.65 3.21
CA SER A 162 -1.57 -1.42 4.63
C SER A 162 -1.77 -2.67 5.47
N LEU A 163 -2.82 -3.45 5.20
CA LEU A 163 -3.04 -4.76 5.84
C LEU A 163 -1.91 -5.75 5.53
N CYS A 164 -1.41 -5.76 4.29
CA CYS A 164 -0.26 -6.56 3.90
C CYS A 164 0.96 -6.25 4.78
N VAL A 165 1.31 -4.98 4.92
CA VAL A 165 2.44 -4.56 5.76
C VAL A 165 2.19 -4.90 7.23
N MET A 166 0.99 -4.64 7.77
CA MET A 166 0.64 -4.99 9.15
C MET A 166 0.84 -6.48 9.44
N ILE A 167 0.39 -7.36 8.54
CA ILE A 167 0.57 -8.81 8.67
C ILE A 167 2.06 -9.19 8.59
N ALA A 168 2.79 -8.63 7.64
CA ALA A 168 4.23 -8.89 7.47
C ALA A 168 5.05 -8.46 8.70
N VAL A 169 4.72 -7.32 9.29
CA VAL A 169 5.35 -6.82 10.53
C VAL A 169 5.27 -7.83 11.67
N TRP A 170 4.17 -8.58 11.78
CA TRP A 170 4.01 -9.59 12.83
C TRP A 170 4.65 -10.94 12.48
N LYS A 171 4.87 -11.23 11.20
CA LYS A 171 5.45 -12.51 10.73
C LYS A 171 6.97 -12.47 10.59
N THR A 172 7.55 -11.32 10.24
CA THR A 172 9.01 -11.19 10.06
C THR A 172 9.76 -10.99 11.37
N ASP A 173 11.00 -11.48 11.41
CA ASP A 173 11.96 -11.23 12.48
C ASP A 173 12.95 -10.11 12.13
N ALA A 174 12.69 -9.36 11.08
CA ALA A 174 13.54 -8.28 10.60
C ALA A 174 13.81 -7.22 11.70
N ALA A 175 15.05 -6.71 11.77
CA ALA A 175 15.55 -5.92 12.90
C ALA A 175 14.69 -4.68 13.22
N LEU A 176 14.17 -4.01 12.19
CA LEU A 176 13.31 -2.81 12.33
C LEU A 176 12.07 -3.09 13.19
N VAL A 177 11.49 -4.27 13.06
CA VAL A 177 10.23 -4.65 13.71
C VAL A 177 10.39 -5.79 14.71
N ARG A 178 11.62 -6.01 15.20
CA ARG A 178 11.90 -7.05 16.20
C ARG A 178 11.26 -6.77 17.56
N SER A 179 11.22 -5.49 17.98
CA SER A 179 10.62 -5.12 19.25
C SER A 179 9.09 -5.15 19.19
N ARG A 180 8.45 -5.55 20.29
CA ARG A 180 6.98 -5.47 20.38
C ARG A 180 6.46 -4.06 20.19
N LEU A 181 7.21 -3.06 20.69
CA LEU A 181 6.84 -1.65 20.54
C LEU A 181 6.84 -1.22 19.06
N SER A 182 7.89 -1.55 18.28
CA SER A 182 7.92 -1.23 16.86
C SER A 182 6.80 -1.93 16.08
N LYS A 183 6.48 -3.19 16.39
CA LYS A 183 5.32 -3.89 15.78
C LYS A 183 4.01 -3.15 16.08
N ILE A 184 3.80 -2.73 17.32
CA ILE A 184 2.60 -1.97 17.71
C ILE A 184 2.54 -0.62 16.99
N LEU A 185 3.63 0.14 16.93
CA LEU A 185 3.68 1.44 16.26
C LEU A 185 3.40 1.31 14.76
N MET A 186 3.98 0.33 14.10
CA MET A 186 3.70 0.03 12.68
C MET A 186 2.23 -0.36 12.47
N THR A 187 1.66 -1.14 13.38
CA THR A 187 0.24 -1.51 13.33
C THR A 187 -0.67 -0.30 13.50
N ILE A 188 -0.38 0.58 14.46
CA ILE A 188 -1.12 1.85 14.68
C ILE A 188 -1.04 2.71 13.43
N MET A 189 0.14 2.85 12.81
CA MET A 189 0.30 3.60 11.56
C MET A 189 -0.57 3.02 10.44
N GLY A 190 -0.59 1.70 10.27
CA GLY A 190 -1.46 1.03 9.29
C GLY A 190 -2.94 1.36 9.51
N PHE A 191 -3.42 1.32 10.76
CA PHE A 191 -4.80 1.73 11.08
C PHE A 191 -5.06 3.22 10.81
N LEU A 192 -4.13 4.11 11.11
CA LEU A 192 -4.26 5.54 10.80
C LEU A 192 -4.34 5.77 9.30
N ILE A 193 -3.58 5.03 8.50
CA ILE A 193 -3.66 5.09 7.04
C ILE A 193 -5.04 4.60 6.55
N ILE A 194 -5.53 3.48 7.07
CA ILE A 194 -6.87 2.97 6.71
C ILE A 194 -7.95 4.00 7.05
N LEU A 195 -7.92 4.58 8.23
CA LEU A 195 -8.87 5.62 8.64
C LEU A 195 -8.74 6.87 7.75
N SER A 196 -7.52 7.24 7.37
CA SER A 196 -7.28 8.42 6.54
C SER A 196 -8.01 8.37 5.20
N THR A 197 -8.17 7.20 4.61
CA THR A 197 -8.89 7.04 3.33
C THR A 197 -10.35 7.49 3.43
N MET A 198 -11.00 7.21 4.56
CA MET A 198 -12.40 7.60 4.80
C MET A 198 -12.53 9.05 5.26
N PHE A 199 -11.67 9.52 6.18
CA PHE A 199 -11.71 10.89 6.67
C PHE A 199 -11.31 11.93 5.61
N LEU A 200 -10.50 11.55 4.62
CA LEU A 200 -10.20 12.36 3.44
C LEU A 200 -11.18 12.13 2.29
N LYS A 201 -12.26 11.38 2.52
CA LYS A 201 -13.29 11.14 1.48
C LYS A 201 -12.72 10.56 0.16
N GLN A 202 -11.63 9.80 0.24
CA GLN A 202 -11.01 9.10 -0.89
C GLN A 202 -11.61 7.72 -1.13
N HIS A 203 -12.15 7.10 -0.08
CA HIS A 203 -12.79 5.78 -0.14
C HIS A 203 -14.05 5.74 0.71
N SER A 204 -15.01 4.94 0.27
CA SER A 204 -16.20 4.58 1.04
C SER A 204 -15.85 3.55 2.11
N PHE A 205 -16.66 3.45 3.15
CA PHE A 205 -16.60 2.40 4.14
C PHE A 205 -16.71 1.00 3.49
N SER A 206 -17.50 0.85 2.43
CA SER A 206 -17.59 -0.41 1.66
C SER A 206 -16.27 -0.81 1.03
N ASP A 207 -15.48 0.15 0.53
CA ASP A 207 -14.17 -0.13 -0.09
C ASP A 207 -13.19 -0.70 0.94
N VAL A 208 -13.26 -0.18 2.18
CA VAL A 208 -12.46 -0.66 3.31
C VAL A 208 -12.82 -2.10 3.66
N ILE A 209 -14.12 -2.41 3.72
CA ILE A 209 -14.59 -3.78 4.01
C ILE A 209 -14.16 -4.74 2.91
N ILE A 210 -14.41 -4.41 1.64
CA ILE A 210 -14.06 -5.27 0.50
C ILE A 210 -12.54 -5.53 0.48
N ALA A 211 -11.72 -4.48 0.62
CA ALA A 211 -10.27 -4.63 0.65
C ALA A 211 -9.79 -5.48 1.83
N THR A 212 -10.45 -5.37 2.99
CA THR A 212 -10.15 -6.18 4.18
C THR A 212 -10.47 -7.65 3.96
N GLU A 213 -11.62 -7.96 3.36
CA GLU A 213 -12.01 -9.36 3.07
C GLU A 213 -11.10 -9.99 2.01
N ILE A 214 -10.71 -9.25 0.97
CA ILE A 214 -9.72 -9.70 -0.01
C ILE A 214 -8.37 -9.97 0.68
N GLY A 215 -7.94 -9.08 1.58
CA GLY A 215 -6.71 -9.26 2.36
C GLY A 215 -6.76 -10.52 3.24
N ARG A 216 -7.87 -10.75 3.92
CA ARG A 216 -8.09 -11.98 4.73
C ARG A 216 -8.05 -13.25 3.87
N ALA A 217 -8.74 -13.25 2.72
CA ALA A 217 -8.74 -14.39 1.81
C ALA A 217 -7.32 -14.71 1.33
N SER A 218 -6.58 -13.68 0.88
CA SER A 218 -5.20 -13.84 0.41
C SER A 218 -4.25 -14.38 1.49
N CYS A 219 -4.52 -14.13 2.78
CA CYS A 219 -3.74 -14.67 3.89
C CYS A 219 -4.06 -16.14 4.19
N ARG A 220 -5.34 -16.58 4.03
CA ARG A 220 -5.78 -17.93 4.38
C ARG A 220 -5.23 -19.00 3.44
N GLU A 221 -5.01 -18.67 2.18
CA GLU A 221 -4.49 -19.61 1.18
C GLU A 221 -3.00 -19.93 1.33
N ARG A 222 -2.30 -19.30 2.31
CA ARG A 222 -0.85 -19.43 2.49
C ARG A 222 -0.42 -19.89 3.89
N VAL A 223 -1.35 -20.39 4.69
CA VAL A 223 -1.03 -21.02 5.98
C VAL A 223 -0.97 -22.52 5.85
#